data_d1cdb6a63f43ab4e1f323432948e3a72
#
_entry.id   d1cdb6a63f43ab4e1f323432948e3a72
#
_cell.length_a   1.000
_cell.length_b   1.000
_cell.length_c   1.000
_cell.angle_alpha   90.00
_cell.angle_beta   90.00
_cell.angle_gamma   90.00
#
_symmetry.space_group_name_H-M   'P 1'
#
loop_
_entity.id
_entity.type
_entity.pdbx_description
1 polymer ?
#
loop_
_entity_poly.entity_id
_entity_poly.type
_entity_poly.pdbx_seq_one_letter_code
_entity_poly.pdbx_strand_id
1 'polypeptide(L)'
;YHLYGGHRLWHAPENFPLSSIPDDTGLQIIDQVAAHTSVRLVGALEKPAGLRKEMLVTLDEDRPALHILHTTSNEGDKPVQISPWAITVLPAGGVAVAGQKCSLNGSHGPDRQVVFWPDTSPGDPRFHFLDAALVIEATTGLPPSKIGVHTHQGWLVYQWQEYVFIKRFEPVQGAPYPDLGCNAEIFCGPSYIELETL
;
A
#
# COMPACT_ATOMS: atom_id res chain seq x y z
N TYR A 1 -12.77 2.97 16.18
CA TYR A 1 -11.91 2.41 15.12
C TYR A 1 -10.66 1.80 15.76
N HIS A 2 -10.38 0.53 15.49
CA HIS A 2 -9.21 -0.17 15.99
C HIS A 2 -8.37 -0.64 14.81
N LEU A 3 -7.10 -0.26 14.76
CA LEU A 3 -6.16 -0.67 13.74
C LEU A 3 -5.45 -1.94 14.21
N TYR A 4 -5.79 -3.06 13.54
CA TYR A 4 -5.04 -4.30 13.69
C TYR A 4 -3.88 -4.28 12.71
N GLY A 5 -2.70 -4.63 12.98
CA GLY A 5 -1.61 -4.74 12.01
C GLY A 5 -1.90 -5.71 10.85
N GLY A 6 -0.97 -5.89 9.95
CA GLY A 6 -1.08 -6.81 8.84
C GLY A 6 -1.43 -6.13 7.51
N HIS A 7 -2.22 -6.80 6.68
CA HIS A 7 -2.49 -6.36 5.30
C HIS A 7 -3.98 -6.23 5.04
N ARG A 8 -4.38 -5.15 4.36
CA ARG A 8 -5.78 -4.89 3.97
C ARG A 8 -5.86 -4.25 2.59
N LEU A 9 -7.05 -4.33 1.99
CA LEU A 9 -7.39 -3.65 0.75
C LEU A 9 -8.45 -2.57 1.01
N TRP A 10 -8.09 -1.33 0.75
CA TRP A 10 -9.02 -0.22 0.58
C TRP A 10 -9.16 0.13 -0.89
N HIS A 11 -9.82 1.22 -1.21
CA HIS A 11 -9.87 1.76 -2.56
C HIS A 11 -9.61 3.27 -2.55
N ALA A 12 -8.92 3.73 -3.58
CA ALA A 12 -8.62 5.13 -3.79
C ALA A 12 -9.39 5.68 -5.02
N PRO A 13 -9.64 7.00 -5.13
CA PRO A 13 -9.22 8.03 -4.18
C PRO A 13 -9.92 7.89 -2.83
N GLU A 14 -9.28 8.41 -1.77
CA GLU A 14 -9.88 8.37 -0.45
C GLU A 14 -11.20 9.14 -0.42
N ASN A 15 -12.25 8.47 0.05
CA ASN A 15 -13.59 9.02 0.24
C ASN A 15 -14.15 8.50 1.56
N PHE A 16 -13.73 9.13 2.66
CA PHE A 16 -14.15 8.72 4.00
C PHE A 16 -15.68 8.91 4.19
N PRO A 17 -16.40 7.94 4.76
CA PRO A 17 -15.92 6.65 5.28
C PRO A 17 -15.95 5.50 4.25
N LEU A 18 -16.33 5.74 3.00
CA LEU A 18 -16.59 4.69 2.00
C LEU A 18 -15.35 3.87 1.63
N SER A 19 -14.18 4.53 1.52
CA SER A 19 -12.92 3.87 1.16
C SER A 19 -12.33 3.03 2.29
N SER A 20 -12.72 3.33 3.55
CA SER A 20 -12.15 2.77 4.78
C SER A 20 -13.17 2.02 5.65
N ILE A 21 -14.16 1.38 5.01
CA ILE A 21 -15.14 0.57 5.72
C ILE A 21 -14.40 -0.57 6.45
N PRO A 22 -14.67 -0.79 7.75
CA PRO A 22 -14.06 -1.89 8.49
C PRO A 22 -14.34 -3.24 7.84
N ASP A 23 -13.33 -4.08 7.73
CA ASP A 23 -13.34 -5.41 7.10
C ASP A 23 -13.11 -6.55 8.11
N ASP A 24 -13.25 -6.25 9.40
CA ASP A 24 -13.02 -7.15 10.54
C ASP A 24 -14.21 -8.08 10.87
N THR A 25 -15.31 -7.97 10.12
CA THR A 25 -16.51 -8.77 10.32
C THR A 25 -17.03 -9.39 9.02
N GLY A 26 -17.64 -10.57 9.11
CA GLY A 26 -18.24 -11.24 7.96
C GLY A 26 -17.25 -11.82 6.96
N LEU A 27 -15.98 -11.93 7.33
CA LEU A 27 -14.95 -12.58 6.53
C LEU A 27 -15.21 -14.08 6.45
N GLN A 28 -15.18 -14.63 5.25
CA GLN A 28 -15.36 -16.06 4.99
C GLN A 28 -14.12 -16.65 4.35
N ILE A 29 -13.73 -17.84 4.80
CA ILE A 29 -12.75 -18.67 4.12
C ILE A 29 -13.51 -19.57 3.17
N ILE A 30 -13.37 -19.37 1.85
CA ILE A 30 -14.17 -20.08 0.83
C ILE A 30 -13.42 -21.34 0.34
N ASP A 31 -12.11 -21.22 0.08
CA ASP A 31 -11.31 -22.33 -0.42
C ASP A 31 -9.95 -22.40 0.30
N GLN A 32 -9.61 -23.62 0.73
CA GLN A 32 -8.21 -24.01 0.91
C GLN A 32 -7.83 -24.81 -0.34
N VAL A 33 -7.14 -24.16 -1.28
CA VAL A 33 -6.70 -24.83 -2.51
C VAL A 33 -5.75 -25.97 -2.18
N ALA A 34 -5.90 -27.09 -2.90
CA ALA A 34 -5.12 -28.31 -2.71
C ALA A 34 -3.62 -28.03 -2.55
N ALA A 35 -3.00 -28.65 -1.55
CA ALA A 35 -1.62 -28.53 -1.08
C ALA A 35 -1.39 -27.57 0.11
N HIS A 36 -2.43 -26.99 0.72
CA HIS A 36 -2.34 -26.16 1.94
C HIS A 36 -1.49 -24.86 1.81
N THR A 37 -1.17 -24.45 0.59
CA THR A 37 -0.35 -23.26 0.34
C THR A 37 -1.15 -22.01 0.02
N SER A 38 -2.47 -22.14 -0.23
CA SER A 38 -3.32 -20.99 -0.59
C SER A 38 -4.61 -20.97 0.22
N VAL A 39 -5.07 -19.75 0.50
CA VAL A 39 -6.38 -19.50 1.14
C VAL A 39 -7.08 -18.34 0.44
N ARG A 40 -8.37 -18.52 0.13
CA ARG A 40 -9.24 -17.45 -0.37
C ARG A 40 -10.09 -16.90 0.76
N LEU A 41 -10.00 -15.60 0.96
CA LEU A 41 -10.78 -14.82 1.92
C LEU A 41 -11.77 -13.95 1.15
N VAL A 42 -13.04 -13.99 1.54
CA VAL A 42 -14.10 -13.17 0.94
C VAL A 42 -14.72 -12.31 2.02
N GLY A 43 -14.65 -11.01 1.84
CA GLY A 43 -15.23 -10.03 2.74
C GLY A 43 -16.74 -9.91 2.60
N ALA A 44 -17.40 -9.33 3.59
CA ALA A 44 -18.79 -8.94 3.49
C ALA A 44 -18.98 -7.88 2.40
N LEU A 45 -20.20 -7.79 1.86
CA LEU A 45 -20.57 -6.68 0.98
C LEU A 45 -20.50 -5.36 1.76
N GLU A 46 -19.65 -4.47 1.33
CA GLU A 46 -19.57 -3.09 1.82
C GLU A 46 -20.78 -2.30 1.27
N LYS A 47 -21.95 -2.48 1.87
CA LYS A 47 -23.23 -1.94 1.36
C LYS A 47 -23.20 -0.46 0.97
N PRO A 48 -22.57 0.46 1.75
CA PRO A 48 -22.52 1.87 1.37
C PRO A 48 -21.72 2.14 0.10
N ALA A 49 -20.66 1.36 -0.15
CA ALA A 49 -19.81 1.46 -1.32
C ALA A 49 -20.29 0.58 -2.49
N GLY A 50 -21.13 -0.42 -2.23
CA GLY A 50 -21.54 -1.42 -3.21
C GLY A 50 -20.42 -2.36 -3.65
N LEU A 51 -19.37 -2.48 -2.85
CA LEU A 51 -18.18 -3.25 -3.20
C LEU A 51 -18.04 -4.51 -2.35
N ARG A 52 -17.57 -5.58 -2.97
CA ARG A 52 -17.08 -6.77 -2.27
C ARG A 52 -15.61 -6.97 -2.59
N LYS A 53 -14.82 -7.22 -1.56
CA LYS A 53 -13.38 -7.45 -1.65
C LYS A 53 -13.05 -8.89 -1.34
N GLU A 54 -12.13 -9.45 -2.12
CA GLU A 54 -11.60 -10.79 -1.94
C GLU A 54 -10.07 -10.74 -1.95
N MET A 55 -9.47 -11.71 -1.28
CA MET A 55 -8.04 -11.88 -1.20
C MET A 55 -7.69 -13.35 -1.36
N LEU A 56 -6.92 -13.69 -2.39
CA LEU A 56 -6.28 -15.00 -2.49
C LEU A 56 -4.83 -14.85 -2.01
N VAL A 57 -4.53 -15.49 -0.90
CA VAL A 57 -3.19 -15.52 -0.30
C VAL A 57 -2.55 -16.84 -0.61
N THR A 58 -1.37 -16.82 -1.23
CA THR A 58 -0.59 -18.00 -1.56
C THR A 58 0.80 -17.89 -0.94
N LEU A 59 1.20 -18.89 -0.16
CA LEU A 59 2.53 -19.03 0.39
C LEU A 59 3.45 -19.66 -0.66
N ASP A 60 4.61 -19.05 -0.90
CA ASP A 60 5.66 -19.64 -1.73
C ASP A 60 6.28 -20.83 -0.97
N GLU A 61 6.48 -21.97 -1.65
CA GLU A 61 6.96 -23.20 -1.02
C GLU A 61 8.47 -23.15 -0.71
N ASP A 62 9.23 -22.40 -1.51
CA ASP A 62 10.69 -22.39 -1.46
C ASP A 62 11.26 -21.11 -0.80
N ARG A 63 10.47 -20.07 -0.64
CA ARG A 63 10.93 -18.78 -0.17
C ARG A 63 9.96 -18.20 0.87
N PRO A 64 10.44 -17.37 1.81
CA PRO A 64 9.59 -16.66 2.75
C PRO A 64 8.83 -15.52 2.04
N ALA A 65 7.92 -15.89 1.13
CA ALA A 65 7.15 -14.96 0.32
C ALA A 65 5.66 -15.32 0.31
N LEU A 66 4.83 -14.29 0.32
CA LEU A 66 3.39 -14.37 0.12
C LEU A 66 3.02 -13.68 -1.19
N HIS A 67 2.21 -14.34 -2.00
CA HIS A 67 1.55 -13.74 -3.15
C HIS A 67 0.11 -13.43 -2.77
N ILE A 68 -0.30 -12.19 -2.96
CA ILE A 68 -1.65 -11.75 -2.63
C ILE A 68 -2.31 -11.21 -3.90
N LEU A 69 -3.37 -11.89 -4.36
CA LEU A 69 -4.23 -11.41 -5.43
C LEU A 69 -5.49 -10.80 -4.80
N HIS A 70 -5.67 -9.51 -5.02
CA HIS A 70 -6.88 -8.80 -4.64
C HIS A 70 -7.89 -8.79 -5.77
N THR A 71 -9.15 -9.01 -5.43
CA THR A 71 -10.29 -8.87 -6.34
C THR A 71 -11.31 -7.94 -5.70
N THR A 72 -11.75 -6.94 -6.45
CA THR A 72 -12.86 -6.06 -6.04
C THR A 72 -13.98 -6.20 -7.04
N SER A 73 -15.16 -6.57 -6.57
CA SER A 73 -16.38 -6.68 -7.36
C SER A 73 -17.33 -5.54 -7.04
N ASN A 74 -17.86 -4.90 -8.08
CA ASN A 74 -18.94 -3.93 -7.92
C ASN A 74 -20.29 -4.68 -7.95
N GLU A 75 -20.95 -4.76 -6.81
CA GLU A 75 -22.28 -5.35 -6.63
C GLU A 75 -23.37 -4.27 -6.46
N GLY A 76 -22.99 -2.99 -6.60
CA GLY A 76 -23.93 -1.87 -6.57
C GLY A 76 -24.53 -1.57 -7.95
N ASP A 77 -25.53 -0.70 -7.97
CA ASP A 77 -26.28 -0.35 -9.19
C ASP A 77 -25.57 0.69 -10.07
N LYS A 78 -24.47 1.28 -9.60
CA LYS A 78 -23.77 2.36 -10.30
C LYS A 78 -22.34 1.96 -10.64
N PRO A 79 -21.81 2.37 -11.80
CA PRO A 79 -20.41 2.19 -12.11
C PRO A 79 -19.54 2.97 -11.10
N VAL A 80 -18.40 2.39 -10.74
CA VAL A 80 -17.40 3.00 -9.88
C VAL A 80 -16.06 3.09 -10.61
N GLN A 81 -15.31 4.15 -10.34
CA GLN A 81 -13.92 4.29 -10.79
C GLN A 81 -13.04 4.38 -9.56
N ILE A 82 -12.24 3.37 -9.35
CA ILE A 82 -11.39 3.22 -8.17
C ILE A 82 -10.04 2.64 -8.58
N SER A 83 -9.03 2.88 -7.73
CA SER A 83 -7.78 2.14 -7.73
C SER A 83 -7.75 1.22 -6.51
N PRO A 84 -7.22 -0.01 -6.61
CA PRO A 84 -6.91 -0.81 -5.44
C PRO A 84 -5.92 -0.06 -4.56
N TRP A 85 -6.18 0.01 -3.26
CA TRP A 85 -5.28 0.64 -2.30
C TRP A 85 -4.90 -0.40 -1.25
N ALA A 86 -3.79 -1.06 -1.51
CA ALA A 86 -3.30 -2.16 -0.68
C ALA A 86 -2.35 -1.62 0.40
N ILE A 87 -2.71 -1.79 1.66
CA ILE A 87 -2.01 -1.22 2.81
C ILE A 87 -1.42 -2.35 3.66
N THR A 88 -0.12 -2.24 3.99
CA THR A 88 0.55 -3.15 4.91
C THR A 88 1.07 -2.37 6.11
N VAL A 89 0.59 -2.73 7.31
CA VAL A 89 0.91 -2.07 8.58
C VAL A 89 2.00 -2.85 9.30
N LEU A 90 3.07 -2.18 9.66
CA LEU A 90 4.25 -2.73 10.33
C LEU A 90 4.58 -1.88 11.58
N PRO A 91 5.28 -2.43 12.59
CA PRO A 91 5.72 -1.65 13.75
C PRO A 91 6.64 -0.51 13.33
N ALA A 92 6.55 0.64 13.99
CA ALA A 92 7.53 1.72 13.82
C ALA A 92 8.90 1.36 14.44
N GLY A 93 9.89 2.21 14.21
CA GLY A 93 11.26 2.04 14.73
C GLY A 93 12.24 1.41 13.73
N GLY A 94 11.84 1.34 12.45
CA GLY A 94 12.67 0.89 11.35
C GLY A 94 12.85 1.95 10.27
N VAL A 95 13.31 1.51 9.10
CA VAL A 95 13.60 2.37 7.95
C VAL A 95 12.87 1.85 6.71
N ALA A 96 12.06 2.71 6.10
CA ALA A 96 11.40 2.41 4.83
C ALA A 96 12.19 2.99 3.65
N VAL A 97 12.11 2.30 2.52
CA VAL A 97 12.73 2.75 1.27
C VAL A 97 11.76 2.57 0.13
N ALA A 98 11.53 3.64 -0.63
CA ALA A 98 10.82 3.62 -1.90
C ALA A 98 11.79 3.88 -3.05
N GLY A 99 11.83 2.98 -4.03
CA GLY A 99 12.68 3.14 -5.20
C GLY A 99 12.20 4.27 -6.11
N GLN A 100 13.10 5.17 -6.48
CA GLN A 100 12.82 6.31 -7.37
C GLN A 100 13.79 6.37 -8.57
N LYS A 101 14.22 5.21 -9.06
CA LYS A 101 15.18 5.21 -10.16
C LYS A 101 14.59 5.89 -11.39
N CYS A 102 15.31 6.90 -11.83
CA CYS A 102 15.02 7.68 -13.02
C CYS A 102 15.19 6.90 -14.32
N SER A 103 14.48 7.30 -15.35
CA SER A 103 14.75 6.88 -16.71
C SER A 103 16.04 7.56 -17.18
N LEU A 104 17.06 6.77 -17.48
CA LEU A 104 18.33 7.26 -17.99
C LEU A 104 18.32 7.51 -19.53
N ASN A 105 17.16 7.64 -20.13
CA ASN A 105 16.99 7.69 -21.60
C ASN A 105 17.36 9.05 -22.22
N GLY A 106 18.19 9.86 -21.56
CA GLY A 106 18.64 11.15 -22.08
C GLY A 106 17.55 12.24 -22.15
N SER A 107 16.41 12.00 -21.55
CA SER A 107 15.36 13.02 -21.39
C SER A 107 15.82 14.08 -20.39
N HIS A 108 15.63 15.34 -20.76
CA HIS A 108 15.86 16.47 -19.85
C HIS A 108 14.57 16.91 -19.10
N GLY A 109 13.48 16.14 -19.24
CA GLY A 109 12.23 16.40 -18.52
C GLY A 109 12.25 15.88 -17.09
N PRO A 110 11.26 16.27 -16.25
CA PRO A 110 11.09 15.72 -14.91
C PRO A 110 10.95 14.21 -14.96
N ASP A 111 11.61 13.51 -14.04
CA ASP A 111 11.63 12.05 -14.00
C ASP A 111 11.19 11.46 -12.64
N ARG A 112 10.94 12.31 -11.65
CA ARG A 112 10.53 11.94 -10.30
C ARG A 112 9.39 12.80 -9.81
N GLN A 113 8.53 12.20 -9.01
CA GLN A 113 7.43 12.87 -8.35
C GLN A 113 7.40 12.49 -6.88
N VAL A 114 7.20 13.50 -6.03
CA VAL A 114 6.96 13.35 -4.60
C VAL A 114 5.71 14.14 -4.24
N VAL A 115 4.82 13.51 -3.50
CA VAL A 115 3.56 14.11 -3.06
C VAL A 115 3.54 14.17 -1.54
N PHE A 116 3.15 15.33 -0.99
CA PHE A 116 3.02 15.57 0.44
C PHE A 116 1.56 15.74 0.81
N TRP A 117 1.14 15.13 1.90
CA TRP A 117 -0.18 15.33 2.48
C TRP A 117 -0.20 16.60 3.36
N PRO A 118 -1.39 17.19 3.65
CA PRO A 118 -1.49 18.46 4.36
C PRO A 118 -0.74 18.54 5.69
N ASP A 119 -0.69 17.43 6.43
CA ASP A 119 -0.04 17.34 7.74
C ASP A 119 1.45 16.99 7.65
N THR A 120 2.00 16.91 6.44
CA THR A 120 3.39 16.51 6.20
C THR A 120 4.25 17.71 5.84
N SER A 121 5.26 17.98 6.64
CA SER A 121 6.28 18.99 6.33
C SER A 121 7.30 18.44 5.34
N PRO A 122 7.61 19.14 4.23
CA PRO A 122 8.72 18.78 3.36
C PRO A 122 10.09 18.78 4.07
N GLY A 123 10.21 19.52 5.17
CA GLY A 123 11.40 19.57 6.02
C GLY A 123 11.38 18.57 7.19
N ASP A 124 10.51 17.57 7.16
CA ASP A 124 10.49 16.52 8.19
C ASP A 124 11.81 15.77 8.21
N PRO A 125 12.52 15.72 9.36
CA PRO A 125 13.85 15.12 9.44
C PRO A 125 13.87 13.61 9.18
N ARG A 126 12.71 12.96 9.16
CA ARG A 126 12.59 11.53 8.82
C ARG A 126 12.81 11.24 7.34
N PHE A 127 12.70 12.24 6.44
CA PHE A 127 12.75 12.07 5.00
C PHE A 127 14.15 12.35 4.45
N HIS A 128 14.75 11.37 3.81
CA HIS A 128 16.05 11.49 3.15
C HIS A 128 15.88 11.23 1.66
N PHE A 129 16.03 12.27 0.87
CA PHE A 129 15.93 12.22 -0.59
C PHE A 129 17.29 11.88 -1.19
N LEU A 130 17.40 10.68 -1.76
CA LEU A 130 18.59 10.21 -2.45
C LEU A 130 18.39 10.19 -3.98
N ASP A 131 19.45 10.03 -4.75
CA ASP A 131 19.36 10.02 -6.21
C ASP A 131 18.44 8.95 -6.79
N ALA A 132 18.36 7.79 -6.15
CA ALA A 132 17.59 6.65 -6.65
C ALA A 132 16.53 6.13 -5.67
N ALA A 133 16.33 6.79 -4.54
CA ALA A 133 15.40 6.35 -3.51
C ALA A 133 14.97 7.48 -2.58
N LEU A 134 13.78 7.34 -2.02
CA LEU A 134 13.35 8.04 -0.82
C LEU A 134 13.52 7.08 0.36
N VAL A 135 14.23 7.52 1.39
CA VAL A 135 14.44 6.78 2.64
C VAL A 135 13.68 7.50 3.75
N ILE A 136 12.97 6.74 4.59
CA ILE A 136 12.11 7.28 5.64
C ILE A 136 12.39 6.54 6.95
N GLU A 137 12.77 7.29 7.98
CA GLU A 137 12.93 6.77 9.32
C GLU A 137 11.57 6.74 10.04
N ALA A 138 11.03 5.55 10.31
CA ALA A 138 9.78 5.38 11.03
C ALA A 138 9.97 5.60 12.55
N THR A 139 10.36 6.81 12.94
CA THR A 139 10.63 7.18 14.33
C THR A 139 9.34 7.20 15.15
N THR A 140 9.37 6.53 16.31
CA THR A 140 8.23 6.47 17.23
C THR A 140 7.97 7.80 17.92
N GLY A 141 6.71 8.08 18.26
CA GLY A 141 6.32 9.24 19.10
C GLY A 141 6.33 10.57 18.38
N LEU A 142 6.64 10.63 17.10
CA LEU A 142 6.51 11.84 16.28
C LEU A 142 5.08 11.98 15.72
N PRO A 143 4.67 13.21 15.35
CA PRO A 143 3.40 13.42 14.67
C PRO A 143 3.27 12.57 13.40
N PRO A 144 2.05 12.16 13.03
CA PRO A 144 1.82 11.47 11.77
C PRO A 144 2.34 12.26 10.57
N SER A 145 2.76 11.52 9.55
CA SER A 145 3.23 12.14 8.30
C SER A 145 3.05 11.14 7.17
N LYS A 146 2.67 11.62 6.00
CA LYS A 146 2.43 10.80 4.81
C LYS A 146 3.12 11.39 3.59
N ILE A 147 3.79 10.56 2.83
CA ILE A 147 4.49 10.93 1.61
C ILE A 147 4.24 9.90 0.51
N GLY A 148 4.00 10.36 -0.70
CA GLY A 148 3.79 9.51 -1.87
C GLY A 148 4.84 9.72 -2.94
N VAL A 149 5.09 8.69 -3.73
CA VAL A 149 6.00 8.70 -4.87
C VAL A 149 5.38 7.97 -6.05
N HIS A 150 5.83 8.32 -7.27
CA HIS A 150 5.61 7.48 -8.42
C HIS A 150 6.86 6.62 -8.64
N THR A 151 6.73 5.31 -8.39
CA THR A 151 7.83 4.36 -8.64
C THR A 151 7.57 3.55 -9.90
N HIS A 152 8.59 3.44 -10.77
CA HIS A 152 8.57 2.54 -11.92
C HIS A 152 9.10 1.15 -11.58
N GLN A 153 9.67 0.99 -10.40
CA GLN A 153 10.33 -0.25 -9.98
C GLN A 153 9.39 -1.22 -9.27
N GLY A 154 8.25 -0.73 -8.78
CA GLY A 154 7.20 -1.54 -8.17
C GLY A 154 7.62 -2.23 -6.87
N TRP A 155 8.37 -1.54 -6.02
CA TRP A 155 8.72 -2.08 -4.71
C TRP A 155 8.83 -1.01 -3.63
N LEU A 156 8.48 -1.43 -2.40
CA LEU A 156 8.76 -0.77 -1.14
C LEU A 156 9.49 -1.75 -0.23
N VAL A 157 10.46 -1.27 0.52
CA VAL A 157 11.22 -2.07 1.49
C VAL A 157 11.09 -1.46 2.87
N TYR A 158 11.01 -2.28 3.89
CA TYR A 158 11.07 -1.87 5.28
C TYR A 158 12.02 -2.77 6.06
N GLN A 159 13.04 -2.18 6.64
CA GLN A 159 13.96 -2.86 7.55
C GLN A 159 13.57 -2.51 8.99
N TRP A 160 13.32 -3.54 9.79
CA TRP A 160 12.98 -3.41 11.20
C TRP A 160 13.73 -4.47 12.00
N GLN A 161 14.56 -4.03 12.91
CA GLN A 161 15.50 -4.92 13.61
C GLN A 161 16.34 -5.74 12.61
N GLU A 162 16.36 -7.06 12.74
CA GLU A 162 17.05 -7.99 11.82
C GLU A 162 16.22 -8.41 10.60
N TYR A 163 14.97 -7.96 10.50
CA TYR A 163 14.05 -8.35 9.43
C TYR A 163 14.01 -7.33 8.30
N VAL A 164 13.91 -7.81 7.10
CA VAL A 164 13.66 -7.01 5.89
C VAL A 164 12.36 -7.48 5.26
N PHE A 165 11.38 -6.60 5.23
CA PHE A 165 10.12 -6.80 4.53
C PHE A 165 10.17 -6.12 3.17
N ILE A 166 9.80 -6.82 2.10
CA ILE A 166 9.77 -6.28 0.73
C ILE A 166 8.36 -6.44 0.19
N LYS A 167 7.69 -5.33 -0.07
CA LYS A 167 6.42 -5.29 -0.78
C LYS A 167 6.66 -5.02 -2.25
N ARG A 168 6.16 -5.91 -3.12
CA ARG A 168 6.27 -5.80 -4.57
C ARG A 168 4.89 -5.67 -5.19
N PHE A 169 4.80 -4.88 -6.25
CA PHE A 169 3.60 -4.71 -7.06
C PHE A 169 4.01 -4.39 -8.50
N GLU A 170 3.06 -4.49 -9.43
CA GLU A 170 3.30 -4.18 -10.84
C GLU A 170 2.74 -2.79 -11.17
N PRO A 171 3.58 -1.75 -11.33
CA PRO A 171 3.13 -0.44 -11.75
C PRO A 171 2.54 -0.49 -13.16
N VAL A 172 1.33 0.03 -13.32
CA VAL A 172 0.68 0.13 -14.64
C VAL A 172 1.11 1.42 -15.31
N GLN A 173 1.88 1.29 -16.38
CA GLN A 173 2.37 2.46 -17.10
C GLN A 173 1.22 3.27 -17.71
N GLY A 174 1.20 4.58 -17.45
CA GLY A 174 0.18 5.50 -17.97
C GLY A 174 -1.17 5.41 -17.27
N ALA A 175 -1.30 4.61 -16.21
CA ALA A 175 -2.52 4.59 -15.40
C ALA A 175 -2.72 5.96 -14.71
N PRO A 176 -3.97 6.44 -14.64
CA PRO A 176 -4.29 7.67 -13.91
C PRO A 176 -4.38 7.37 -12.41
N TYR A 177 -3.24 7.15 -11.78
CA TYR A 177 -3.21 6.94 -10.35
C TYR A 177 -3.84 8.14 -9.62
N PRO A 178 -4.65 7.90 -8.57
CA PRO A 178 -5.14 8.97 -7.71
C PRO A 178 -3.98 9.65 -6.96
N ASP A 179 -4.30 10.60 -6.10
CA ASP A 179 -3.34 11.27 -5.20
C ASP A 179 -2.16 11.90 -5.96
N LEU A 180 -2.53 12.72 -6.98
CA LEU A 180 -1.59 13.41 -7.87
C LEU A 180 -0.66 12.47 -8.66
N GLY A 181 -1.08 11.23 -8.90
CA GLY A 181 -0.37 10.27 -9.74
C GLY A 181 0.70 9.44 -9.00
N CYS A 182 0.76 9.45 -7.69
CA CYS A 182 1.61 8.51 -6.96
C CYS A 182 0.99 7.11 -6.95
N ASN A 183 1.82 6.09 -7.00
CA ASN A 183 1.42 4.68 -6.97
C ASN A 183 1.98 3.92 -5.78
N ALA A 184 2.75 4.59 -4.94
CA ALA A 184 3.27 4.09 -3.69
C ALA A 184 3.30 5.21 -2.65
N GLU A 185 2.84 4.90 -1.44
CA GLU A 185 2.72 5.85 -0.35
C GLU A 185 3.25 5.23 0.93
N ILE A 186 3.78 6.08 1.80
CA ILE A 186 4.29 5.66 3.10
C ILE A 186 3.71 6.59 4.15
N PHE A 187 2.92 6.02 5.08
CA PHE A 187 2.39 6.72 6.23
C PHE A 187 3.16 6.33 7.49
N CYS A 188 3.65 7.31 8.22
CA CYS A 188 4.29 7.12 9.52
C CYS A 188 3.34 7.57 10.62
N GLY A 189 2.78 6.63 11.34
CA GLY A 189 2.03 6.87 12.58
C GLY A 189 2.96 6.94 13.82
N PRO A 190 2.40 7.25 15.00
CA PRO A 190 3.19 7.37 16.23
C PRO A 190 3.88 6.06 16.68
N SER A 191 3.32 4.91 16.30
CA SER A 191 3.79 3.58 16.72
C SER A 191 3.82 2.55 15.59
N TYR A 192 3.49 2.94 14.37
CA TYR A 192 3.43 2.05 13.20
C TYR A 192 3.79 2.80 11.92
N ILE A 193 4.06 2.04 10.88
CA ILE A 193 4.25 2.51 9.53
C ILE A 193 3.31 1.76 8.59
N GLU A 194 2.79 2.43 7.58
CA GLU A 194 2.04 1.81 6.50
C GLU A 194 2.83 1.90 5.19
N LEU A 195 2.97 0.76 4.53
CA LEU A 195 3.45 0.68 3.16
C LEU A 195 2.24 0.47 2.26
N GLU A 196 1.96 1.42 1.40
CA GLU A 196 0.74 1.50 0.62
C GLU A 196 1.07 1.45 -0.88
N THR A 197 0.25 0.75 -1.65
CA THR A 197 0.39 0.66 -3.12
C THR A 197 -0.97 0.79 -3.78
N LEU A 198 -1.01 1.51 -4.92
CA LEU A 198 -2.22 1.84 -5.66
C LEU A 198 -2.19 1.21 -7.05
#